data_affb2b373132948e3ee3f005d7cc6f58
#
_entry.id   affb2b373132948e3ee3f005d7cc6f58
#
_cell.length_a   1.000
_cell.length_b   1.000
_cell.length_c   1.000
_cell.angle_alpha   90.00
_cell.angle_beta   90.00
_cell.angle_gamma   90.00
#
_symmetry.space_group_name_H-M   'P 1'
#
loop_
_entity.id
_entity.type
_entity.pdbx_description
1 polymer ?
#
loop_
_entity_poly.entity_id
_entity_poly.type
_entity_poly.pdbx_seq_one_letter_code
_entity_poly.pdbx_strand_id
1 'polypeptide(L)'
;MFRSKFKYLILFLILLAASSCSKQADRFKLEAQFKNLNQGEFYIYDVSTGEKDTIAVNDGRFTYERQLTDTLTLAIIFPNYSEIPVFATPGGEVKMEGDASHLRDTEIKGTSDNDLMTAFRLKTNEMTPPEAEAEAEKFIGLHPNSPVSLYLLQKFFLQSFTPDYAKAYTLCEKLREKQPQNQHVARLLTQLEALKTYTTDGMLPEFQSISTEGDTVTNATMRAEVNVIMVWSTWSYESQQPMRTLSKLKKKYPERLKVLSICIDASPSEGKGVLERDSVTWPNVSDSLMFQSPALAQLGIATLPANIITNKQGKIIARNLSSSDLQDRVKLLLGEE
;
A
#
# COMPACT_ATOMS: atom_id res chain seq x y z
N MET A 1 3.75 -63.36 18.96
CA MET A 1 4.26 -62.56 17.83
C MET A 1 3.23 -61.65 17.20
N PHE A 2 1.94 -61.95 17.20
CA PHE A 2 0.87 -61.11 16.63
C PHE A 2 0.54 -59.83 17.43
N ARG A 3 0.63 -59.86 18.77
CA ARG A 3 0.31 -58.70 19.64
C ARG A 3 1.28 -57.53 19.54
N SER A 4 2.55 -57.80 19.19
CA SER A 4 3.56 -56.74 19.02
C SER A 4 3.34 -55.95 17.72
N LYS A 5 3.07 -56.63 16.60
CA LYS A 5 2.84 -55.99 15.30
C LYS A 5 1.59 -55.11 15.28
N PHE A 6 0.56 -55.48 16.06
CA PHE A 6 -0.66 -54.68 16.18
C PHE A 6 -0.44 -53.37 16.96
N LYS A 7 0.44 -53.37 17.98
CA LYS A 7 0.82 -52.15 18.71
C LYS A 7 1.59 -51.17 17.81
N TYR A 8 2.50 -51.63 16.97
CA TYR A 8 3.23 -50.78 16.02
C TYR A 8 2.34 -50.25 14.89
N LEU A 9 1.33 -50.98 14.48
CA LEU A 9 0.35 -50.53 13.49
C LEU A 9 -0.53 -49.43 14.05
N ILE A 10 -0.97 -49.55 15.32
CA ILE A 10 -1.75 -48.48 16.01
C ILE A 10 -0.90 -47.23 16.25
N LEU A 11 0.39 -47.40 16.63
CA LEU A 11 1.32 -46.30 16.82
C LEU A 11 1.60 -45.54 15.49
N PHE A 12 1.70 -46.28 14.39
CA PHE A 12 1.89 -45.70 13.04
C PHE A 12 0.66 -44.97 12.55
N LEU A 13 -0.54 -45.47 12.85
CA LEU A 13 -1.82 -44.79 12.54
C LEU A 13 -1.99 -43.52 13.36
N ILE A 14 -1.55 -43.52 14.62
CA ILE A 14 -1.61 -42.30 15.47
C ILE A 14 -0.59 -41.24 14.99
N LEU A 15 0.59 -41.63 14.52
CA LEU A 15 1.55 -40.71 13.91
C LEU A 15 1.06 -40.10 12.59
N LEU A 16 0.32 -40.88 11.77
CA LEU A 16 -0.29 -40.37 10.53
C LEU A 16 -1.45 -39.39 10.80
N ALA A 17 -2.20 -39.59 11.88
CA ALA A 17 -3.26 -38.66 12.27
C ALA A 17 -2.71 -37.32 12.82
N ALA A 18 -1.55 -37.34 13.50
CA ALA A 18 -0.90 -36.13 14.01
C ALA A 18 -0.32 -35.23 12.90
N SER A 19 0.09 -35.79 11.75
CA SER A 19 0.62 -35.01 10.63
C SER A 19 -0.45 -34.37 9.74
N SER A 20 -1.72 -34.79 9.87
CA SER A 20 -2.84 -34.17 9.13
C SER A 20 -3.38 -32.89 9.79
N CYS A 21 -3.18 -32.72 11.11
CA CYS A 21 -3.69 -31.53 11.85
C CYS A 21 -2.88 -30.25 11.64
N SER A 22 -1.60 -30.33 11.23
CA SER A 22 -0.76 -29.13 11.14
C SER A 22 -1.07 -28.27 9.91
N LYS A 23 -1.56 -28.85 8.83
CA LYS A 23 -1.90 -28.09 7.60
C LYS A 23 -3.18 -27.27 7.71
N GLN A 24 -4.04 -27.54 8.66
CA GLN A 24 -5.29 -26.81 8.87
C GLN A 24 -5.12 -25.68 9.90
N ALA A 25 -4.12 -25.78 10.78
CA ALA A 25 -3.86 -24.82 11.85
C ALA A 25 -3.42 -23.42 11.36
N ASP A 26 -2.84 -23.33 10.15
CA ASP A 26 -2.29 -22.08 9.61
C ASP A 26 -3.16 -21.49 8.49
N ARG A 27 -4.35 -22.04 8.26
CA ARG A 27 -5.25 -21.60 7.19
C ARG A 27 -6.14 -20.47 7.69
N PHE A 28 -5.94 -19.28 7.17
CA PHE A 28 -6.86 -18.15 7.35
C PHE A 28 -8.13 -18.37 6.54
N LYS A 29 -9.28 -18.03 7.14
CA LYS A 29 -10.58 -18.09 6.49
C LYS A 29 -11.35 -16.79 6.71
N LEU A 30 -11.88 -16.21 5.62
CA LEU A 30 -12.79 -15.08 5.62
C LEU A 30 -14.13 -15.53 5.00
N GLU A 31 -15.21 -15.42 5.74
CA GLU A 31 -16.57 -15.59 5.26
C GLU A 31 -17.25 -14.23 5.21
N ALA A 32 -17.81 -13.87 4.04
CA ALA A 32 -18.47 -12.59 3.86
C ALA A 32 -19.92 -12.75 3.44
N GLN A 33 -20.76 -11.87 3.95
CA GLN A 33 -22.17 -11.75 3.57
C GLN A 33 -22.58 -10.28 3.45
N PHE A 34 -23.10 -9.91 2.29
CA PHE A 34 -23.58 -8.56 2.00
C PHE A 34 -25.06 -8.56 1.63
N LYS A 35 -25.80 -7.61 2.21
CA LYS A 35 -27.14 -7.27 1.72
C LYS A 35 -27.04 -6.40 0.48
N ASN A 36 -28.09 -6.38 -0.35
CA ASN A 36 -28.18 -5.55 -1.55
C ASN A 36 -27.03 -5.78 -2.58
N LEU A 37 -26.49 -7.00 -2.60
CA LEU A 37 -25.46 -7.45 -3.52
C LEU A 37 -25.82 -8.87 -3.99
N ASN A 38 -26.14 -9.03 -5.26
CA ASN A 38 -26.45 -10.36 -5.80
C ASN A 38 -25.22 -11.03 -6.40
N GLN A 39 -24.52 -10.32 -7.29
CA GLN A 39 -23.33 -10.80 -8.00
C GLN A 39 -22.32 -9.68 -8.15
N GLY A 40 -21.04 -10.03 -8.22
CA GLY A 40 -19.97 -9.08 -8.44
C GLY A 40 -18.61 -9.76 -8.32
N GLU A 41 -17.57 -8.98 -8.60
CA GLU A 41 -16.19 -9.36 -8.37
C GLU A 41 -15.56 -8.38 -7.37
N PHE A 42 -14.90 -8.90 -6.37
CA PHE A 42 -14.07 -8.15 -5.45
C PHE A 42 -12.61 -8.51 -5.70
N TYR A 43 -11.73 -7.57 -5.35
CA TYR A 43 -10.31 -7.84 -5.36
C TYR A 43 -9.79 -7.87 -3.91
N ILE A 44 -8.95 -8.84 -3.60
CA ILE A 44 -8.20 -8.88 -2.35
C ILE A 44 -6.73 -8.68 -2.69
N TYR A 45 -6.12 -7.68 -2.07
CA TYR A 45 -4.69 -7.39 -2.20
C TYR A 45 -3.98 -7.67 -0.88
N ASP A 46 -2.84 -8.31 -0.98
CA ASP A 46 -1.84 -8.28 0.07
C ASP A 46 -1.14 -6.92 0.04
N VAL A 47 -1.35 -6.09 1.07
CA VAL A 47 -0.82 -4.73 1.15
C VAL A 47 0.73 -4.71 1.14
N SER A 48 1.38 -5.79 1.56
CA SER A 48 2.84 -5.88 1.64
C SER A 48 3.51 -6.30 0.34
N THR A 49 2.85 -7.15 -0.47
CA THR A 49 3.40 -7.72 -1.70
C THR A 49 2.73 -7.18 -2.96
N GLY A 50 1.51 -6.63 -2.84
CA GLY A 50 0.68 -6.23 -3.98
C GLY A 50 0.05 -7.41 -4.73
N GLU A 51 0.24 -8.65 -4.23
CA GLU A 51 -0.38 -9.83 -4.81
C GLU A 51 -1.91 -9.70 -4.74
N LYS A 52 -2.57 -9.99 -5.88
CA LYS A 52 -4.00 -9.77 -6.06
C LYS A 52 -4.74 -11.07 -6.34
N ASP A 53 -5.80 -11.30 -5.59
CA ASP A 53 -6.78 -12.33 -5.86
C ASP A 53 -8.11 -11.71 -6.30
N THR A 54 -8.80 -12.35 -7.24
CA THR A 54 -10.16 -11.98 -7.66
C THR A 54 -11.17 -12.97 -7.05
N ILE A 55 -12.20 -12.44 -6.41
CA ILE A 55 -13.24 -13.22 -5.75
C ILE A 55 -14.59 -12.95 -6.39
N ALA A 56 -15.23 -14.01 -6.85
CA ALA A 56 -16.60 -13.95 -7.30
C ALA A 56 -17.57 -13.96 -6.11
N VAL A 57 -18.54 -13.05 -6.12
CA VAL A 57 -19.62 -12.96 -5.14
C VAL A 57 -20.89 -13.56 -5.75
N ASN A 58 -21.53 -14.48 -5.03
CA ASN A 58 -22.78 -15.10 -5.42
C ASN A 58 -23.80 -14.96 -4.28
N ASP A 59 -24.97 -14.42 -4.60
CA ASP A 59 -26.05 -14.14 -3.62
C ASP A 59 -25.52 -13.35 -2.39
N GLY A 60 -24.66 -12.37 -2.64
CA GLY A 60 -24.06 -11.53 -1.60
C GLY A 60 -23.04 -12.24 -0.73
N ARG A 61 -22.58 -13.42 -1.10
CA ARG A 61 -21.68 -14.24 -0.27
C ARG A 61 -20.40 -14.58 -1.02
N PHE A 62 -19.31 -14.64 -0.26
CA PHE A 62 -18.06 -15.25 -0.71
C PHE A 62 -17.29 -15.85 0.47
N THR A 63 -16.38 -16.73 0.16
CA THR A 63 -15.40 -17.28 1.12
C THR A 63 -14.01 -17.13 0.51
N TYR A 64 -13.07 -16.66 1.31
CA TYR A 64 -11.66 -16.58 0.93
C TYR A 64 -10.82 -17.35 1.94
N GLU A 65 -9.91 -18.20 1.45
CA GLU A 65 -9.03 -18.99 2.27
C GLU A 65 -7.59 -18.85 1.76
N ARG A 66 -6.65 -18.66 2.67
CA ARG A 66 -5.23 -18.56 2.35
C ARG A 66 -4.38 -19.24 3.42
N GLN A 67 -3.39 -20.02 2.99
CA GLN A 67 -2.38 -20.54 3.90
C GLN A 67 -1.43 -19.42 4.29
N LEU A 68 -1.24 -19.20 5.58
CA LEU A 68 -0.41 -18.13 6.12
C LEU A 68 0.68 -18.68 7.03
N THR A 69 1.85 -18.09 6.98
CA THR A 69 2.95 -18.33 7.93
C THR A 69 3.12 -17.17 8.90
N ASP A 70 2.56 -15.99 8.55
CA ASP A 70 2.61 -14.78 9.36
C ASP A 70 1.33 -13.98 9.17
N THR A 71 1.10 -12.97 10.01
CA THR A 71 -0.04 -12.06 9.89
C THR A 71 0.15 -11.11 8.71
N LEU A 72 -0.87 -11.02 7.86
CA LEU A 72 -0.93 -10.13 6.71
C LEU A 72 -2.03 -9.09 6.87
N THR A 73 -1.83 -7.92 6.29
CA THR A 73 -2.90 -6.96 6.06
C THR A 73 -3.39 -7.13 4.62
N LEU A 74 -4.62 -7.55 4.47
CA LEU A 74 -5.31 -7.68 3.19
C LEU A 74 -6.20 -6.46 2.99
N ALA A 75 -6.24 -5.91 1.79
CA ALA A 75 -7.18 -4.85 1.40
C ALA A 75 -8.25 -5.46 0.48
N ILE A 76 -9.52 -5.38 0.89
CA ILE A 76 -10.64 -5.75 0.04
C ILE A 76 -11.10 -4.51 -0.70
N ILE A 77 -11.01 -4.57 -2.03
CA ILE A 77 -11.42 -3.50 -2.93
C ILE A 77 -12.77 -3.84 -3.54
N PHE A 78 -13.74 -2.99 -3.31
CA PHE A 78 -15.08 -3.09 -3.86
C PHE A 78 -15.17 -2.48 -5.28
N PRO A 79 -16.21 -2.80 -6.07
CA PRO A 79 -16.37 -2.24 -7.43
C PRO A 79 -16.43 -0.72 -7.50
N ASN A 80 -16.79 -0.05 -6.41
CA ASN A 80 -16.78 1.41 -6.28
C ASN A 80 -15.41 1.97 -5.81
N TYR A 81 -14.37 1.13 -5.81
CA TYR A 81 -13.01 1.44 -5.35
C TYR A 81 -12.88 1.79 -3.87
N SER A 82 -13.92 1.59 -3.06
CA SER A 82 -13.74 1.68 -1.61
C SER A 82 -12.95 0.48 -1.10
N GLU A 83 -12.16 0.72 -0.06
CA GLU A 83 -11.23 -0.26 0.52
C GLU A 83 -11.58 -0.54 1.98
N ILE A 84 -11.56 -1.82 2.35
CA ILE A 84 -11.68 -2.26 3.75
C ILE A 84 -10.50 -3.18 4.09
N PRO A 85 -9.69 -2.88 5.12
CA PRO A 85 -8.62 -3.74 5.57
C PRO A 85 -9.15 -4.94 6.35
N VAL A 86 -8.51 -6.09 6.15
CA VAL A 86 -8.70 -7.33 6.91
C VAL A 86 -7.35 -7.81 7.41
N PHE A 87 -7.24 -8.07 8.71
CA PHE A 87 -6.03 -8.59 9.33
C PHE A 87 -6.12 -10.11 9.37
N ALA A 88 -5.41 -10.75 8.45
CA ALA A 88 -5.40 -12.19 8.29
C ALA A 88 -4.26 -12.79 9.12
N THR A 89 -4.60 -13.61 10.11
CA THR A 89 -3.65 -14.33 10.95
C THR A 89 -3.67 -15.83 10.63
N PRO A 90 -2.54 -16.55 10.78
CA PRO A 90 -2.54 -18.01 10.66
C PRO A 90 -3.62 -18.65 11.52
N GLY A 91 -4.46 -19.51 10.94
CA GLY A 91 -5.58 -20.16 11.62
C GLY A 91 -6.74 -19.25 12.01
N GLY A 92 -6.70 -17.97 11.65
CA GLY A 92 -7.78 -17.03 11.96
C GLY A 92 -9.03 -17.25 11.13
N GLU A 93 -10.18 -17.20 11.78
CA GLU A 93 -11.50 -17.22 11.14
C GLU A 93 -12.18 -15.87 11.32
N VAL A 94 -12.56 -15.25 10.22
CA VAL A 94 -13.12 -13.90 10.19
C VAL A 94 -14.45 -13.91 9.45
N LYS A 95 -15.41 -13.18 9.99
CA LYS A 95 -16.70 -12.92 9.36
C LYS A 95 -16.83 -11.45 9.00
N MET A 96 -17.25 -11.19 7.77
CA MET A 96 -17.53 -9.87 7.26
C MET A 96 -19.02 -9.77 6.91
N GLU A 97 -19.70 -8.81 7.53
CA GLU A 97 -21.12 -8.57 7.30
C GLU A 97 -21.35 -7.10 6.96
N GLY A 98 -22.09 -6.84 5.89
CA GLY A 98 -22.32 -5.47 5.44
C GLY A 98 -23.54 -5.30 4.55
N ASP A 99 -23.75 -4.08 4.13
CA ASP A 99 -24.71 -3.67 3.13
C ASP A 99 -23.97 -2.97 1.98
N ALA A 100 -24.15 -3.44 0.75
CA ALA A 100 -23.48 -2.84 -0.41
C ALA A 100 -23.86 -1.38 -0.65
N SER A 101 -25.00 -0.92 -0.11
CA SER A 101 -25.44 0.47 -0.14
C SER A 101 -24.75 1.33 0.93
N HIS A 102 -24.17 0.72 1.98
CA HIS A 102 -23.56 1.38 3.14
C HIS A 102 -22.26 0.68 3.56
N LEU A 103 -21.30 0.58 2.67
CA LEU A 103 -20.04 -0.16 2.92
C LEU A 103 -19.25 0.36 4.13
N ARG A 104 -19.42 1.62 4.52
CA ARG A 104 -18.76 2.20 5.69
C ARG A 104 -19.12 1.47 6.99
N ASP A 105 -20.35 0.93 7.06
CA ASP A 105 -20.88 0.25 8.25
C ASP A 105 -20.56 -1.25 8.27
N THR A 106 -19.78 -1.73 7.30
CA THR A 106 -19.37 -3.15 7.26
C THR A 106 -18.65 -3.54 8.53
N GLU A 107 -19.11 -4.60 9.19
CA GLU A 107 -18.48 -5.18 10.37
C GLU A 107 -17.58 -6.36 9.98
N ILE A 108 -16.38 -6.41 10.56
CA ILE A 108 -15.44 -7.51 10.42
C ILE A 108 -15.08 -7.99 11.81
N LYS A 109 -15.37 -9.25 12.11
CA LYS A 109 -15.25 -9.85 13.45
C LYS A 109 -14.61 -11.23 13.39
N GLY A 110 -14.10 -11.70 14.55
CA GLY A 110 -13.59 -13.06 14.73
C GLY A 110 -12.14 -13.13 15.16
N THR A 111 -11.38 -12.02 15.01
CA THR A 111 -10.05 -11.88 15.59
C THR A 111 -9.93 -10.52 16.25
N SER A 112 -9.07 -10.42 17.28
CA SER A 112 -8.88 -9.18 18.05
C SER A 112 -8.57 -7.96 17.17
N ASP A 113 -7.71 -8.13 16.16
CA ASP A 113 -7.29 -7.02 15.30
C ASP A 113 -8.43 -6.55 14.37
N ASN A 114 -9.24 -7.48 13.85
CA ASN A 114 -10.41 -7.14 13.05
C ASN A 114 -11.50 -6.48 13.89
N ASP A 115 -11.72 -6.95 15.12
CA ASP A 115 -12.66 -6.33 16.06
C ASP A 115 -12.21 -4.89 16.41
N LEU A 116 -10.92 -4.69 16.69
CA LEU A 116 -10.33 -3.37 16.97
C LEU A 116 -10.47 -2.44 15.77
N MET A 117 -10.17 -2.92 14.54
CA MET A 117 -10.29 -2.09 13.34
C MET A 117 -11.75 -1.74 13.02
N THR A 118 -12.66 -2.67 13.22
CA THR A 118 -14.10 -2.41 13.05
C THR A 118 -14.57 -1.35 14.04
N ALA A 119 -14.21 -1.49 15.33
CA ALA A 119 -14.55 -0.49 16.34
C ALA A 119 -13.97 0.90 16.00
N PHE A 120 -12.72 0.96 15.54
CA PHE A 120 -12.09 2.21 15.09
C PHE A 120 -12.85 2.83 13.92
N ARG A 121 -13.15 2.07 12.86
CA ARG A 121 -13.86 2.57 11.67
C ARG A 121 -15.25 3.10 12.02
N LEU A 122 -16.04 2.34 12.78
CA LEU A 122 -17.38 2.77 13.18
C LEU A 122 -17.33 4.02 14.07
N LYS A 123 -16.33 4.13 14.96
CA LYS A 123 -16.14 5.32 15.79
C LYS A 123 -15.79 6.57 14.97
N THR A 124 -14.95 6.40 13.93
CA THR A 124 -14.44 7.52 13.13
C THR A 124 -15.28 7.86 11.90
N ASN A 125 -16.36 7.10 11.64
CA ASN A 125 -17.17 7.19 10.43
C ASN A 125 -17.76 8.60 10.18
N GLU A 126 -18.15 9.30 11.24
CA GLU A 126 -18.74 10.64 11.20
C GLU A 126 -17.74 11.76 11.62
N MET A 127 -16.48 11.41 11.87
CA MET A 127 -15.45 12.36 12.27
C MET A 127 -14.90 13.12 11.05
N THR A 128 -14.50 14.37 11.27
CA THR A 128 -13.72 15.11 10.29
C THR A 128 -12.32 14.49 10.13
N PRO A 129 -11.63 14.70 9.00
CA PRO A 129 -10.28 14.15 8.80
C PRO A 129 -9.29 14.45 9.94
N PRO A 130 -9.20 15.68 10.49
CA PRO A 130 -8.32 15.95 11.64
C PRO A 130 -8.72 15.20 12.92
N GLU A 131 -10.03 15.02 13.18
CA GLU A 131 -10.51 14.27 14.34
C GLU A 131 -10.18 12.78 14.20
N ALA A 132 -10.37 12.21 13.01
CA ALA A 132 -10.03 10.81 12.72
C ALA A 132 -8.51 10.56 12.83
N GLU A 133 -7.68 11.53 12.40
CA GLU A 133 -6.21 11.47 12.56
C GLU A 133 -5.82 11.49 14.04
N ALA A 134 -6.41 12.37 14.85
CA ALA A 134 -6.16 12.41 16.30
C ALA A 134 -6.59 11.10 17.00
N GLU A 135 -7.70 10.50 16.57
CA GLU A 135 -8.14 9.22 17.10
C GLU A 135 -7.20 8.07 16.66
N ALA A 136 -6.66 8.13 15.44
CA ALA A 136 -5.66 7.17 14.96
C ALA A 136 -4.37 7.26 15.80
N GLU A 137 -3.88 8.48 16.10
CA GLU A 137 -2.72 8.67 16.98
C GLU A 137 -2.94 8.05 18.36
N LYS A 138 -4.11 8.31 18.94
CA LYS A 138 -4.50 7.73 20.23
C LYS A 138 -4.56 6.21 20.19
N PHE A 139 -5.15 5.64 19.13
CA PHE A 139 -5.24 4.21 18.92
C PHE A 139 -3.83 3.57 18.86
N ILE A 140 -2.93 4.15 18.07
CA ILE A 140 -1.54 3.67 17.94
C ILE A 140 -0.83 3.66 19.29
N GLY A 141 -1.08 4.68 20.12
CA GLY A 141 -0.53 4.75 21.47
C GLY A 141 -1.07 3.68 22.43
N LEU A 142 -2.34 3.29 22.30
CA LEU A 142 -3.00 2.29 23.13
C LEU A 142 -2.75 0.84 22.68
N HIS A 143 -2.59 0.62 21.38
CA HIS A 143 -2.47 -0.71 20.77
C HIS A 143 -1.18 -0.88 19.95
N PRO A 144 0.01 -0.53 20.47
CA PRO A 144 1.24 -0.50 19.70
C PRO A 144 1.72 -1.88 19.20
N ASN A 145 1.16 -2.98 19.74
CA ASN A 145 1.46 -4.35 19.32
C ASN A 145 0.55 -4.85 18.17
N SER A 146 -0.55 -4.15 17.89
CA SER A 146 -1.51 -4.55 16.88
C SER A 146 -1.03 -4.17 15.47
N PRO A 147 -1.19 -5.03 14.45
CA PRO A 147 -0.96 -4.67 13.04
C PRO A 147 -1.88 -3.54 12.57
N VAL A 148 -3.03 -3.34 13.21
CA VAL A 148 -3.92 -2.20 12.97
C VAL A 148 -3.18 -0.89 13.16
N SER A 149 -2.31 -0.77 14.16
CA SER A 149 -1.55 0.45 14.43
C SER A 149 -0.58 0.80 13.30
N LEU A 150 0.07 -0.18 12.69
CA LEU A 150 0.91 0.05 11.52
C LEU A 150 0.07 0.51 10.31
N TYR A 151 -1.09 -0.13 10.07
CA TYR A 151 -2.00 0.27 9.01
C TYR A 151 -2.51 1.71 9.21
N LEU A 152 -2.95 2.06 10.42
CA LEU A 152 -3.44 3.42 10.73
C LEU A 152 -2.33 4.48 10.61
N LEU A 153 -1.09 4.14 11.02
CA LEU A 153 0.06 5.02 10.82
C LEU A 153 0.25 5.34 9.33
N GLN A 154 0.24 4.31 8.48
CA GLN A 154 0.36 4.51 7.04
C GLN A 154 -0.81 5.30 6.46
N LYS A 155 -2.04 4.94 6.83
CA LYS A 155 -3.27 5.55 6.28
C LYS A 155 -3.40 7.03 6.63
N PHE A 156 -3.21 7.41 7.90
CA PHE A 156 -3.48 8.75 8.39
C PHE A 156 -2.28 9.70 8.32
N PHE A 157 -1.06 9.19 8.47
CA PHE A 157 0.13 10.04 8.59
C PHE A 157 1.02 10.03 7.34
N LEU A 158 0.91 9.01 6.48
CA LEU A 158 1.73 8.91 5.28
C LEU A 158 0.94 9.07 3.99
N GLN A 159 -0.31 8.55 3.94
CA GLN A 159 -1.18 8.62 2.76
C GLN A 159 -2.10 9.86 2.79
N SER A 160 -1.94 10.75 3.76
CA SER A 160 -2.68 12.01 3.82
C SER A 160 -2.20 13.00 2.74
N PHE A 161 -3.01 13.99 2.39
CA PHE A 161 -2.63 15.05 1.45
C PHE A 161 -1.42 15.87 1.91
N THR A 162 -1.22 15.98 3.22
CA THR A 162 -0.10 16.68 3.85
C THR A 162 0.56 15.76 4.87
N PRO A 163 1.41 14.80 4.43
CA PRO A 163 2.04 13.84 5.34
C PRO A 163 2.90 14.52 6.40
N ASP A 164 2.69 14.17 7.65
CA ASP A 164 3.58 14.57 8.75
C ASP A 164 4.61 13.47 9.02
N TYR A 165 5.72 13.53 8.27
CA TYR A 165 6.78 12.54 8.38
C TYR A 165 7.49 12.53 9.73
N ALA A 166 7.58 13.68 10.42
CA ALA A 166 8.19 13.77 11.74
C ALA A 166 7.34 13.04 12.78
N LYS A 167 6.03 13.26 12.74
CA LYS A 167 5.07 12.55 13.59
C LYS A 167 4.99 11.08 13.26
N ALA A 168 4.91 10.72 11.96
CA ALA A 168 4.95 9.33 11.50
C ALA A 168 6.19 8.60 11.99
N TYR A 169 7.37 9.25 11.93
CA TYR A 169 8.62 8.70 12.46
C TYR A 169 8.51 8.41 13.96
N THR A 170 8.06 9.39 14.75
CA THR A 170 7.91 9.23 16.21
C THR A 170 6.93 8.12 16.58
N LEU A 171 5.82 8.00 15.84
CA LEU A 171 4.86 6.91 16.05
C LEU A 171 5.45 5.56 15.64
N CYS A 172 6.20 5.51 14.54
CA CYS A 172 6.86 4.29 14.07
C CYS A 172 7.95 3.81 15.06
N GLU A 173 8.70 4.72 15.71
CA GLU A 173 9.63 4.37 16.79
C GLU A 173 8.90 3.65 17.94
N LYS A 174 7.75 4.14 18.38
CA LYS A 174 6.92 3.48 19.41
C LYS A 174 6.48 2.08 19.00
N LEU A 175 6.09 1.92 17.72
CA LEU A 175 5.75 0.59 17.19
C LEU A 175 6.98 -0.32 17.20
N ARG A 176 8.14 0.18 16.79
CA ARG A 176 9.40 -0.58 16.75
C ARG A 176 9.82 -1.08 18.14
N GLU A 177 9.67 -0.26 19.16
CA GLU A 177 9.94 -0.66 20.56
C GLU A 177 9.07 -1.84 21.02
N LYS A 178 7.81 -1.87 20.62
CA LYS A 178 6.84 -2.89 21.01
C LYS A 178 6.81 -4.09 20.06
N GLN A 179 7.22 -3.92 18.82
CA GLN A 179 7.27 -4.95 17.79
C GLN A 179 8.71 -5.13 17.25
N PRO A 180 9.70 -5.50 18.06
CA PRO A 180 11.11 -5.51 17.66
C PRO A 180 11.43 -6.51 16.55
N GLN A 181 10.59 -7.53 16.33
CA GLN A 181 10.77 -8.53 15.29
C GLN A 181 9.98 -8.21 14.00
N ASN A 182 9.13 -7.17 14.01
CA ASN A 182 8.32 -6.83 12.84
C ASN A 182 9.18 -6.14 11.77
N GLN A 183 9.45 -6.85 10.68
CA GLN A 183 10.28 -6.38 9.58
C GLN A 183 9.62 -5.23 8.80
N HIS A 184 8.27 -5.18 8.75
CA HIS A 184 7.55 -4.09 8.10
C HIS A 184 7.74 -2.78 8.87
N VAL A 185 7.62 -2.82 10.20
CA VAL A 185 7.91 -1.66 11.07
C VAL A 185 9.37 -1.23 10.94
N ALA A 186 10.32 -2.17 10.93
CA ALA A 186 11.73 -1.87 10.79
C ALA A 186 12.06 -1.15 9.48
N ARG A 187 11.51 -1.66 8.37
CA ARG A 187 11.69 -1.07 7.04
C ARG A 187 11.08 0.32 6.95
N LEU A 188 9.84 0.46 7.44
CA LEU A 188 9.16 1.76 7.46
C LEU A 188 9.94 2.80 8.28
N LEU A 189 10.46 2.42 9.44
CA LEU A 189 11.26 3.31 10.28
C LEU A 189 12.52 3.80 9.53
N THR A 190 13.22 2.91 8.82
CA THR A 190 14.38 3.28 8.00
C THR A 190 14.01 4.26 6.88
N GLN A 191 12.86 4.05 6.23
CA GLN A 191 12.36 4.95 5.20
C GLN A 191 11.98 6.33 5.78
N LEU A 192 11.33 6.35 6.94
CA LEU A 192 10.94 7.58 7.63
C LEU A 192 12.14 8.35 8.18
N GLU A 193 13.22 7.68 8.57
CA GLU A 193 14.47 8.34 8.98
C GLU A 193 15.03 9.22 7.85
N ALA A 194 15.01 8.72 6.62
CA ALA A 194 15.39 9.52 5.46
C ALA A 194 14.40 10.66 5.20
N LEU A 195 13.10 10.41 5.36
CA LEU A 195 12.03 11.37 5.07
C LEU A 195 11.95 12.55 6.04
N LYS A 196 12.25 12.34 7.31
CA LYS A 196 12.22 13.44 8.29
C LYS A 196 13.22 14.57 7.98
N THR A 197 14.25 14.27 7.19
CA THR A 197 15.23 15.25 6.73
C THR A 197 14.88 15.88 5.37
N TYR A 198 13.96 15.27 4.62
CA TYR A 198 13.53 15.73 3.30
C TYR A 198 12.23 16.52 3.36
N THR A 199 12.28 17.67 3.99
CA THR A 199 11.15 18.62 3.99
C THR A 199 11.03 19.31 2.62
N THR A 200 9.85 19.84 2.30
CA THR A 200 9.70 20.90 1.30
C THR A 200 10.75 21.98 1.64
N ASP A 201 11.50 22.47 0.63
CA ASP A 201 12.66 23.34 0.74
C ASP A 201 14.02 22.63 0.87
N GLY A 202 14.09 21.33 1.07
CA GLY A 202 15.32 20.53 0.99
C GLY A 202 15.77 20.27 -0.45
N MET A 203 16.96 19.71 -0.59
CA MET A 203 17.47 19.27 -1.89
C MET A 203 16.98 17.86 -2.20
N LEU A 204 16.74 17.57 -3.48
CA LEU A 204 16.47 16.22 -3.96
C LEU A 204 17.63 15.31 -3.58
N PRO A 205 17.39 14.21 -2.85
CA PRO A 205 18.42 13.26 -2.48
C PRO A 205 19.16 12.72 -3.70
N GLU A 206 20.40 12.28 -3.48
CA GLU A 206 21.09 11.49 -4.49
C GLU A 206 20.37 10.15 -4.66
N PHE A 207 20.03 9.85 -5.91
CA PHE A 207 19.49 8.56 -6.30
C PHE A 207 20.05 8.13 -7.64
N GLN A 208 20.08 6.84 -7.86
CA GLN A 208 20.45 6.25 -9.15
C GLN A 208 19.54 5.04 -9.42
N SER A 209 19.06 4.96 -10.67
CA SER A 209 18.31 3.80 -11.15
C SER A 209 18.52 3.62 -12.65
N ILE A 210 17.98 2.53 -13.18
CA ILE A 210 18.02 2.22 -14.63
C ILE A 210 16.59 2.26 -15.14
N SER A 211 16.36 2.99 -16.23
CA SER A 211 15.06 3.02 -16.90
C SER A 211 14.76 1.70 -17.61
N THR A 212 13.52 1.49 -17.98
CA THR A 212 13.09 0.33 -18.80
C THR A 212 13.76 0.30 -20.18
N GLU A 213 14.32 1.40 -20.65
CA GLU A 213 15.06 1.53 -21.90
C GLU A 213 16.57 1.32 -21.72
N GLY A 214 17.05 1.14 -20.50
CA GLY A 214 18.46 0.91 -20.16
C GLY A 214 19.26 2.16 -19.82
N ASP A 215 18.62 3.34 -19.78
CA ASP A 215 19.29 4.59 -19.46
C ASP A 215 19.47 4.76 -17.95
N THR A 216 20.62 5.30 -17.54
CA THR A 216 20.84 5.68 -16.15
C THR A 216 20.12 6.98 -15.83
N VAL A 217 19.25 6.95 -14.81
CA VAL A 217 18.55 8.11 -14.28
C VAL A 217 19.04 8.45 -12.88
N THR A 218 19.32 9.72 -12.64
CA THR A 218 19.85 10.22 -11.37
C THR A 218 19.26 11.60 -11.06
N ASN A 219 19.51 12.12 -9.84
CA ASN A 219 19.19 13.52 -9.52
C ASN A 219 19.90 14.52 -10.46
N ALA A 220 21.08 14.17 -11.02
CA ALA A 220 21.79 15.02 -11.98
C ALA A 220 21.08 15.10 -13.35
N THR A 221 20.28 14.10 -13.72
CA THR A 221 19.48 14.13 -14.96
C THR A 221 18.23 15.00 -14.83
N MET A 222 17.78 15.33 -13.59
CA MET A 222 16.60 16.14 -13.28
C MET A 222 16.99 17.61 -13.09
N ARG A 223 17.27 18.33 -14.20
CA ARG A 223 17.80 19.71 -14.19
C ARG A 223 17.07 20.67 -15.13
N ALA A 224 15.80 20.38 -15.46
CA ALA A 224 14.95 21.34 -16.15
C ALA A 224 14.42 22.40 -15.17
N GLU A 225 13.72 23.39 -15.68
CA GLU A 225 13.06 24.44 -14.87
C GLU A 225 12.08 23.81 -13.88
N VAL A 226 11.29 22.83 -14.33
CA VAL A 226 10.40 22.02 -13.52
C VAL A 226 10.74 20.55 -13.73
N ASN A 227 10.97 19.82 -12.64
CA ASN A 227 11.18 18.38 -12.71
C ASN A 227 10.16 17.69 -11.82
N VAL A 228 9.56 16.61 -12.36
CA VAL A 228 8.56 15.80 -11.66
C VAL A 228 9.07 14.36 -11.58
N ILE A 229 9.16 13.83 -10.37
CA ILE A 229 9.31 12.40 -10.13
C ILE A 229 7.95 11.91 -9.63
N MET A 230 7.39 10.91 -10.26
CA MET A 230 6.14 10.30 -9.84
C MET A 230 6.27 8.80 -9.65
N VAL A 231 5.60 8.26 -8.65
CA VAL A 231 5.52 6.82 -8.42
C VAL A 231 4.10 6.35 -8.70
N TRP A 232 3.99 5.23 -9.39
CA TRP A 232 2.71 4.74 -9.86
C TRP A 232 2.68 3.21 -9.98
N SER A 233 1.46 2.67 -10.15
CA SER A 233 1.24 1.25 -10.45
C SER A 233 -0.02 1.06 -11.28
N THR A 234 -0.16 -0.11 -11.91
CA THR A 234 -1.35 -0.45 -12.71
C THR A 234 -2.60 -0.64 -11.85
N TRP A 235 -2.45 -1.04 -10.61
CA TRP A 235 -3.54 -1.26 -9.65
C TRP A 235 -3.94 0.01 -8.88
N SER A 236 -3.23 1.14 -9.03
CA SER A 236 -3.54 2.43 -8.42
C SER A 236 -3.96 3.45 -9.47
N TYR A 237 -5.25 3.55 -9.71
CA TYR A 237 -5.80 4.48 -10.72
C TYR A 237 -5.41 5.94 -10.43
N GLU A 238 -5.44 6.35 -9.17
CA GLU A 238 -5.08 7.71 -8.75
C GLU A 238 -3.64 8.06 -9.12
N SER A 239 -2.70 7.11 -8.97
CA SER A 239 -1.30 7.32 -9.32
C SER A 239 -1.05 7.47 -10.84
N GLN A 240 -1.96 6.98 -11.68
CA GLN A 240 -1.89 7.07 -13.13
C GLN A 240 -2.49 8.37 -13.68
N GLN A 241 -3.45 8.97 -12.99
CA GLN A 241 -4.19 10.14 -13.47
C GLN A 241 -3.31 11.30 -13.98
N PRO A 242 -2.16 11.65 -13.36
CA PRO A 242 -1.33 12.75 -13.82
C PRO A 242 -0.65 12.50 -15.17
N MET A 243 -0.43 11.23 -15.57
CA MET A 243 0.41 10.87 -16.73
C MET A 243 -0.04 11.56 -18.02
N ARG A 244 -1.33 11.51 -18.32
CA ARG A 244 -1.86 12.09 -19.57
C ARG A 244 -1.68 13.61 -19.63
N THR A 245 -1.88 14.31 -18.51
CA THR A 245 -1.66 15.77 -18.43
C THR A 245 -0.17 16.09 -18.51
N LEU A 246 0.68 15.37 -17.77
CA LEU A 246 2.14 15.55 -17.84
C LEU A 246 2.67 15.24 -19.24
N SER A 247 2.12 14.25 -19.96
CA SER A 247 2.48 13.96 -21.34
C SER A 247 2.19 15.13 -22.28
N LYS A 248 1.01 15.77 -22.14
CA LYS A 248 0.67 16.98 -22.90
C LYS A 248 1.61 18.14 -22.57
N LEU A 249 1.86 18.39 -21.29
CA LEU A 249 2.76 19.45 -20.83
C LEU A 249 4.21 19.19 -21.27
N LYS A 250 4.69 17.95 -21.21
CA LYS A 250 6.03 17.59 -21.69
C LYS A 250 6.19 17.83 -23.20
N LYS A 251 5.18 17.54 -24.01
CA LYS A 251 5.18 17.85 -25.45
C LYS A 251 5.20 19.36 -25.72
N LYS A 252 4.50 20.15 -24.89
CA LYS A 252 4.45 21.61 -25.03
C LYS A 252 5.72 22.29 -24.50
N TYR A 253 6.35 21.72 -23.48
CA TYR A 253 7.53 22.29 -22.80
C TYR A 253 8.69 21.28 -22.71
N PRO A 254 9.22 20.79 -23.87
CA PRO A 254 10.17 19.68 -23.89
C PRO A 254 11.47 19.95 -23.13
N GLU A 255 11.93 21.21 -23.11
CA GLU A 255 13.17 21.61 -22.42
C GLU A 255 12.92 22.13 -21.00
N ARG A 256 11.72 22.64 -20.71
CA ARG A 256 11.40 23.25 -19.43
C ARG A 256 10.86 22.25 -18.40
N LEU A 257 10.25 21.14 -18.87
CA LEU A 257 9.69 20.08 -18.02
C LEU A 257 10.46 18.79 -18.21
N LYS A 258 11.00 18.21 -17.14
CA LYS A 258 11.44 16.82 -17.10
C LYS A 258 10.54 16.01 -16.18
N VAL A 259 10.24 14.79 -16.62
CA VAL A 259 9.45 13.82 -15.85
C VAL A 259 10.25 12.53 -15.76
N LEU A 260 10.22 11.90 -14.60
CA LEU A 260 10.65 10.54 -14.33
C LEU A 260 9.48 9.82 -13.67
N SER A 261 9.15 8.64 -14.13
CA SER A 261 8.17 7.78 -13.45
C SER A 261 8.82 6.51 -12.93
N ILE A 262 8.37 6.04 -11.77
CA ILE A 262 8.79 4.79 -11.14
C ILE A 262 7.55 3.92 -11.00
N CYS A 263 7.52 2.83 -11.75
CA CYS A 263 6.46 1.83 -11.68
C CYS A 263 6.81 0.79 -10.62
N ILE A 264 5.89 0.56 -9.68
CA ILE A 264 6.07 -0.42 -8.60
C ILE A 264 5.26 -1.71 -8.80
N ASP A 265 4.88 -2.02 -10.03
CA ASP A 265 4.29 -3.32 -10.33
C ASP A 265 5.33 -4.45 -10.16
N ALA A 266 4.85 -5.63 -9.82
CA ALA A 266 5.71 -6.81 -9.66
C ALA A 266 6.36 -7.26 -10.99
N SER A 267 5.76 -6.88 -12.13
CA SER A 267 6.31 -7.16 -13.46
C SER A 267 6.37 -5.90 -14.32
N PRO A 268 7.52 -5.59 -14.95
CA PRO A 268 7.65 -4.43 -15.85
C PRO A 268 6.69 -4.46 -17.04
N SER A 269 6.23 -5.65 -17.44
CA SER A 269 5.30 -5.81 -18.57
C SER A 269 3.89 -5.31 -18.25
N GLU A 270 3.48 -5.29 -16.98
CA GLU A 270 2.15 -4.85 -16.58
C GLU A 270 1.94 -3.35 -16.86
N GLY A 271 2.95 -2.53 -16.60
CA GLY A 271 2.90 -1.08 -16.81
C GLY A 271 2.94 -0.64 -18.25
N LYS A 272 3.42 -1.47 -19.19
CA LYS A 272 3.67 -1.09 -20.58
C LYS A 272 2.42 -0.53 -21.28
N GLY A 273 1.27 -1.19 -21.13
CA GLY A 273 0.01 -0.75 -21.74
C GLY A 273 -0.47 0.61 -21.25
N VAL A 274 -0.19 0.95 -20.00
CA VAL A 274 -0.52 2.27 -19.41
C VAL A 274 0.38 3.36 -20.02
N LEU A 275 1.69 3.10 -20.12
CA LEU A 275 2.64 4.03 -20.71
C LEU A 275 2.32 4.34 -22.17
N GLU A 276 1.96 3.32 -22.95
CA GLU A 276 1.54 3.45 -24.35
C GLU A 276 0.22 4.23 -24.47
N ARG A 277 -0.79 3.85 -23.70
CA ARG A 277 -2.12 4.52 -23.68
C ARG A 277 -2.01 6.02 -23.41
N ASP A 278 -1.18 6.40 -22.45
CA ASP A 278 -1.04 7.80 -22.03
C ASP A 278 0.09 8.54 -22.76
N SER A 279 0.69 7.89 -23.78
CA SER A 279 1.74 8.43 -24.63
C SER A 279 2.93 8.97 -23.82
N VAL A 280 3.38 8.20 -22.84
CA VAL A 280 4.54 8.51 -22.01
C VAL A 280 5.81 8.41 -22.84
N THR A 281 6.63 9.47 -22.82
CA THR A 281 7.88 9.58 -23.59
C THR A 281 9.09 9.91 -22.71
N TRP A 282 8.90 9.91 -21.39
CA TRP A 282 9.97 10.12 -20.41
C TRP A 282 10.45 8.79 -19.86
N PRO A 283 11.65 8.76 -19.24
CA PRO A 283 12.17 7.54 -18.61
C PRO A 283 11.23 6.98 -17.56
N ASN A 284 10.99 5.67 -17.62
CA ASN A 284 10.25 4.93 -16.61
C ASN A 284 11.17 3.88 -15.97
N VAL A 285 11.21 3.83 -14.65
CA VAL A 285 11.93 2.82 -13.88
C VAL A 285 10.94 1.74 -13.46
N SER A 286 11.34 0.47 -13.60
CA SER A 286 10.60 -0.68 -13.08
C SER A 286 11.60 -1.80 -12.78
N ASP A 287 11.85 -2.05 -11.51
CA ASP A 287 12.85 -3.01 -11.05
C ASP A 287 12.23 -4.29 -10.46
N SER A 288 10.90 -4.40 -10.51
CA SER A 288 10.12 -5.53 -9.95
C SER A 288 10.27 -5.72 -8.44
N LEU A 289 10.85 -4.74 -7.74
CA LEU A 289 11.06 -4.81 -6.28
C LEU A 289 9.93 -4.12 -5.50
N MET A 290 8.92 -3.61 -6.20
CA MET A 290 7.76 -2.94 -5.59
C MET A 290 8.21 -1.84 -4.61
N PHE A 291 7.66 -1.80 -3.39
CA PHE A 291 8.09 -0.87 -2.34
C PHE A 291 9.49 -1.15 -1.77
N GLN A 292 10.16 -2.21 -2.20
CA GLN A 292 11.54 -2.51 -1.82
C GLN A 292 12.58 -1.91 -2.79
N SER A 293 12.12 -1.20 -3.82
CA SER A 293 12.98 -0.52 -4.78
C SER A 293 13.99 0.41 -4.08
N PRO A 294 15.30 0.27 -4.34
CA PRO A 294 16.31 1.18 -3.81
C PRO A 294 16.06 2.64 -4.18
N ALA A 295 15.53 2.89 -5.38
CA ALA A 295 15.19 4.26 -5.82
C ALA A 295 14.13 4.91 -4.91
N LEU A 296 13.12 4.16 -4.47
CA LEU A 296 12.11 4.66 -3.54
C LEU A 296 12.72 4.96 -2.17
N ALA A 297 13.57 4.08 -1.66
CA ALA A 297 14.25 4.28 -0.38
C ALA A 297 15.14 5.53 -0.42
N GLN A 298 15.91 5.72 -1.50
CA GLN A 298 16.77 6.90 -1.70
C GLN A 298 15.95 8.20 -1.82
N LEU A 299 14.79 8.16 -2.47
CA LEU A 299 13.88 9.30 -2.60
C LEU A 299 12.98 9.52 -1.39
N GLY A 300 13.02 8.62 -0.42
CA GLY A 300 12.19 8.66 0.76
C GLY A 300 10.70 8.50 0.45
N ILE A 301 10.35 7.55 -0.43
CA ILE A 301 8.97 7.26 -0.84
C ILE A 301 8.55 5.91 -0.26
N ALA A 302 7.46 5.91 0.50
CA ALA A 302 6.96 4.73 1.20
C ALA A 302 5.53 4.33 0.81
N THR A 303 4.82 5.16 0.04
CA THR A 303 3.38 4.99 -0.25
C THR A 303 3.03 5.38 -1.68
N LEU A 304 1.80 5.05 -2.12
CA LEU A 304 1.18 5.49 -3.37
C LEU A 304 -0.15 6.24 -3.08
N PRO A 305 -0.47 7.22 -3.91
CA PRO A 305 0.36 7.86 -4.91
C PRO A 305 1.48 8.68 -4.28
N ALA A 306 2.61 8.83 -4.97
CA ALA A 306 3.69 9.71 -4.51
C ALA A 306 4.29 10.51 -5.66
N ASN A 307 4.68 11.74 -5.37
CA ASN A 307 5.36 12.60 -6.34
C ASN A 307 6.28 13.60 -5.65
N ILE A 308 7.27 14.08 -6.40
CA ILE A 308 8.21 15.13 -5.98
C ILE A 308 8.32 16.12 -7.13
N ILE A 309 8.16 17.40 -6.85
CA ILE A 309 8.46 18.48 -7.80
C ILE A 309 9.73 19.17 -7.34
N THR A 310 10.70 19.37 -8.25
CA THR A 310 11.90 20.16 -7.98
C THR A 310 12.11 21.26 -9.01
N ASN A 311 12.83 22.30 -8.61
CA ASN A 311 13.33 23.31 -9.52
C ASN A 311 14.63 22.87 -10.23
N LYS A 312 15.19 23.74 -11.08
CA LYS A 312 16.43 23.51 -11.84
C LYS A 312 17.65 23.21 -10.95
N GLN A 313 17.69 23.74 -9.73
CA GLN A 313 18.77 23.50 -8.77
C GLN A 313 18.62 22.15 -8.05
N GLY A 314 17.47 21.49 -8.20
CA GLY A 314 17.14 20.26 -7.46
C GLY A 314 16.52 20.53 -6.09
N LYS A 315 16.12 21.78 -5.79
CA LYS A 315 15.39 22.11 -4.57
C LYS A 315 13.97 21.58 -4.69
N ILE A 316 13.48 20.87 -3.68
CA ILE A 316 12.13 20.33 -3.61
C ILE A 316 11.14 21.48 -3.41
N ILE A 317 10.20 21.63 -4.34
CA ILE A 317 9.14 22.66 -4.30
C ILE A 317 7.88 22.09 -3.67
N ALA A 318 7.57 20.81 -3.96
CA ALA A 318 6.41 20.12 -3.42
C ALA A 318 6.62 18.61 -3.41
N ARG A 319 5.88 17.91 -2.54
CA ARG A 319 5.85 16.45 -2.45
C ARG A 319 4.44 15.97 -2.19
N ASN A 320 4.14 14.76 -2.64
CA ASN A 320 2.92 14.01 -2.32
C ASN A 320 1.63 14.80 -2.55
N LEU A 321 1.62 15.60 -3.61
CA LEU A 321 0.43 16.31 -4.04
C LEU A 321 -0.61 15.31 -4.56
N SER A 322 -1.91 15.66 -4.40
CA SER A 322 -2.98 14.96 -5.11
C SER A 322 -2.78 15.04 -6.63
N SER A 323 -3.43 14.18 -7.38
CA SER A 323 -3.34 14.21 -8.85
C SER A 323 -3.73 15.55 -9.45
N SER A 324 -4.77 16.21 -8.93
CA SER A 324 -5.18 17.55 -9.34
C SER A 324 -4.15 18.61 -8.97
N ASP A 325 -3.72 18.62 -7.71
CA ASP A 325 -2.76 19.61 -7.22
C ASP A 325 -1.40 19.50 -7.91
N LEU A 326 -0.97 18.28 -8.22
CA LEU A 326 0.26 18.04 -9.01
C LEU A 326 0.15 18.69 -10.40
N GLN A 327 -0.96 18.46 -11.10
CA GLN A 327 -1.19 19.02 -12.41
C GLN A 327 -1.23 20.54 -12.39
N ASP A 328 -1.98 21.11 -11.46
CA ASP A 328 -2.14 22.56 -11.32
C ASP A 328 -0.82 23.22 -10.87
N ARG A 329 -0.08 22.58 -9.98
CA ARG A 329 1.23 23.08 -9.55
C ARG A 329 2.25 23.10 -10.69
N VAL A 330 2.28 22.05 -11.51
CA VAL A 330 3.18 21.97 -12.67
C VAL A 330 2.80 23.03 -13.73
N LYS A 331 1.49 23.21 -14.03
CA LYS A 331 1.03 24.26 -14.92
C LYS A 331 1.45 25.65 -14.42
N LEU A 332 1.17 25.96 -13.18
CA LEU A 332 1.54 27.23 -12.57
C LEU A 332 3.05 27.50 -12.68
N LEU A 333 3.91 26.52 -12.40
CA LEU A 333 5.36 26.65 -12.49
C LEU A 333 5.84 26.84 -13.94
N LEU A 334 5.10 26.35 -14.93
CA LEU A 334 5.37 26.54 -16.36
C LEU A 334 4.75 27.83 -16.92
N GLY A 335 3.99 28.58 -16.11
CA GLY A 335 3.30 29.81 -16.52
C GLY A 335 2.03 29.57 -17.33
N GLU A 336 1.36 28.44 -17.12
CA GLU A 336 0.01 28.18 -17.63
C GLU A 336 -1.04 28.61 -16.61
N GLU A 337 -2.03 29.36 -17.05
CA GLU A 337 -3.23 29.73 -16.27
C GLU A 337 -4.28 28.60 -16.26
#